data_e6aa02c8fade1dbf7883a37d334474d1
#
_entry.id   e6aa02c8fade1dbf7883a37d334474d1
#
_cell.length_a   1.000
_cell.length_b   1.000
_cell.length_c   1.000
_cell.angle_alpha   90.00
_cell.angle_beta   90.00
_cell.angle_gamma   90.00
#
_symmetry.space_group_name_H-M   'P 1'
#
loop_
_entity.id
_entity.type
_entity.pdbx_description
1 polymer ?
#
loop_
_entity_poly.entity_id
_entity_poly.type
_entity_poly.pdbx_seq_one_letter_code
_entity_poly.pdbx_strand_id
1 'polypeptide(L)'
;MKHSPLEITLQDKFLVLHGSSTEAAGAVLRGSVILRLKEAVKLRSLVLKLRGKVDVKWSSAAGPKPDVYHIKKTVLSSSLTILEPQEHFHTLPAGETKYEFEFPFNGDLPETVHTDQGHIYYTLKAVAERSFLLRNIIAKKDVLVKRFSSINNVEDIEPITLMRIFNSDAACHVFVPKKAYGMGETFPIKFKLNPFMDNIHVTRVSCRLTQKVSYGSPNTDKVRSVKQWREIASEQLEGNQLILPVKIPTQGIFFHACDTDYIRTEHEMALKIDFDVNGKQEIGYIRFPFTVAAESSDEFFDVLPPYVPYSSNRMSLVLSPSAGNPCTVEQVENELPSYENIFEIESSPMVFPIKN
;
A
#
# COMPACT_ATOMS: atom_id res chain seq x y z
N MET A 1 -23.00 3.38 -25.46
CA MET A 1 -22.45 4.21 -24.36
C MET A 1 -21.99 5.54 -24.97
N LYS A 2 -22.42 6.69 -24.44
CA LYS A 2 -21.89 7.99 -24.88
C LYS A 2 -20.51 8.15 -24.30
N HIS A 3 -19.47 8.02 -25.13
CA HIS A 3 -18.12 8.33 -24.70
C HIS A 3 -18.04 9.81 -24.32
N SER A 4 -17.52 10.09 -23.11
CA SER A 4 -17.21 11.46 -22.69
C SER A 4 -16.15 12.02 -23.65
N PRO A 5 -16.30 13.26 -24.11
CA PRO A 5 -15.29 13.89 -24.96
C PRO A 5 -13.97 14.16 -24.23
N LEU A 6 -13.94 14.04 -22.91
CA LEU A 6 -12.74 14.21 -22.06
C LEU A 6 -12.52 12.93 -21.28
N GLU A 7 -11.29 12.42 -21.29
CA GLU A 7 -10.84 11.21 -20.59
C GLU A 7 -9.52 11.45 -19.90
N ILE A 8 -9.31 10.76 -18.77
CA ILE A 8 -8.02 10.73 -18.05
C ILE A 8 -7.51 9.29 -18.09
N THR A 9 -6.32 9.09 -18.60
CA THR A 9 -5.63 7.81 -18.58
C THR A 9 -4.40 7.91 -17.68
N LEU A 10 -4.15 6.86 -16.89
CA LEU A 10 -2.93 6.73 -16.08
C LEU A 10 -1.97 5.80 -16.80
N GLN A 11 -0.67 6.05 -16.66
CA GLN A 11 0.37 5.18 -17.19
C GLN A 11 0.36 3.85 -16.46
N ASP A 12 0.26 3.90 -15.12
CA ASP A 12 0.26 2.73 -14.26
C ASP A 12 -1.12 2.51 -13.64
N LYS A 13 -1.46 1.26 -13.37
CA LYS A 13 -2.72 0.87 -12.74
C LYS A 13 -2.83 1.43 -11.31
N PHE A 14 -1.72 1.54 -10.60
CA PHE A 14 -1.61 2.07 -9.25
C PHE A 14 -0.25 2.77 -9.05
N LEU A 15 -0.25 3.73 -8.15
CA LEU A 15 0.96 4.43 -7.72
C LEU A 15 1.55 3.69 -6.52
N VAL A 16 2.85 3.41 -6.55
CA VAL A 16 3.55 2.69 -5.49
C VAL A 16 4.40 3.64 -4.67
N LEU A 17 4.26 3.59 -3.34
CA LEU A 17 5.14 4.21 -2.37
C LEU A 17 5.93 3.11 -1.65
N HIS A 18 7.25 3.14 -1.73
CA HIS A 18 8.13 2.16 -1.10
C HIS A 18 8.62 2.67 0.25
N GLY A 19 8.48 1.85 1.29
CA GLY A 19 8.88 2.17 2.65
C GLY A 19 7.75 2.75 3.52
N SER A 20 8.05 3.01 4.79
CA SER A 20 7.15 3.67 5.74
C SER A 20 6.86 5.12 5.32
N SER A 21 5.92 5.78 5.99
CA SER A 21 5.62 7.20 5.73
C SER A 21 6.81 8.13 6.02
N THR A 22 7.77 7.69 6.83
CA THR A 22 8.97 8.46 7.18
C THR A 22 10.18 8.18 6.28
N GLU A 23 10.17 7.07 5.54
CA GLU A 23 11.30 6.59 4.73
C GLU A 23 11.08 6.73 3.23
N ALA A 24 9.82 6.73 2.80
CA ALA A 24 9.49 6.73 1.38
C ALA A 24 9.90 8.04 0.70
N ALA A 25 10.69 7.92 -0.37
CA ALA A 25 11.14 9.08 -1.17
C ALA A 25 10.00 9.76 -1.96
N GLY A 26 8.85 9.09 -2.06
CA GLY A 26 7.74 9.52 -2.90
C GLY A 26 7.75 8.87 -4.29
N ALA A 27 6.82 9.31 -5.12
CA ALA A 27 6.64 8.77 -6.47
C ALA A 27 6.13 9.87 -7.43
N VAL A 28 6.05 9.59 -8.72
CA VAL A 28 5.48 10.51 -9.71
C VAL A 28 4.30 9.84 -10.38
N LEU A 29 3.12 10.45 -10.27
CA LEU A 29 1.93 10.01 -10.97
C LEU A 29 1.95 10.54 -12.40
N ARG A 30 1.99 9.65 -13.38
CA ARG A 30 2.04 9.96 -14.81
C ARG A 30 0.77 9.52 -15.52
N GLY A 31 0.42 10.29 -16.55
CA GLY A 31 -0.73 9.96 -17.36
C GLY A 31 -0.99 10.96 -18.44
N SER A 32 -2.19 10.89 -19.04
CA SER A 32 -2.60 11.78 -20.11
C SER A 32 -4.04 12.20 -19.96
N VAL A 33 -4.33 13.45 -20.32
CA VAL A 33 -5.69 13.96 -20.55
C VAL A 33 -5.95 13.91 -22.05
N ILE A 34 -6.97 13.16 -22.44
CA ILE A 34 -7.34 12.96 -23.85
C ILE A 34 -8.66 13.68 -24.11
N LEU A 35 -8.66 14.57 -25.09
CA LEU A 35 -9.84 15.28 -25.53
C LEU A 35 -10.22 14.82 -26.93
N ARG A 36 -11.40 14.17 -27.08
CA ARG A 36 -11.94 13.68 -28.34
C ARG A 36 -13.13 14.55 -28.77
N LEU A 37 -12.93 15.41 -29.75
CA LEU A 37 -13.91 16.37 -30.21
C LEU A 37 -14.47 15.95 -31.58
N LYS A 38 -15.80 15.95 -31.70
CA LYS A 38 -16.48 15.71 -33.00
C LYS A 38 -16.48 16.93 -33.90
N GLU A 39 -16.42 18.12 -33.31
CA GLU A 39 -16.42 19.41 -33.95
C GLU A 39 -15.48 20.37 -33.23
N ALA A 40 -15.10 21.47 -33.81
CA ALA A 40 -14.26 22.47 -33.19
C ALA A 40 -14.94 23.06 -31.95
N VAL A 41 -14.22 23.06 -30.80
CA VAL A 41 -14.73 23.56 -29.51
C VAL A 41 -13.87 24.70 -29.00
N LYS A 42 -14.53 25.74 -28.50
CA LYS A 42 -13.86 26.86 -27.82
C LYS A 42 -13.79 26.58 -26.32
N LEU A 43 -12.57 26.52 -25.78
CA LEU A 43 -12.28 26.36 -24.35
C LEU A 43 -11.66 27.63 -23.79
N ARG A 44 -12.05 27.99 -22.57
CA ARG A 44 -11.43 29.08 -21.81
C ARG A 44 -10.13 28.60 -21.14
N SER A 45 -10.20 27.39 -20.55
CA SER A 45 -9.06 26.78 -19.87
C SER A 45 -9.22 25.24 -19.82
N LEU A 46 -8.12 24.53 -19.59
CA LEU A 46 -8.13 23.12 -19.25
C LEU A 46 -7.25 22.92 -18.01
N VAL A 47 -7.88 22.51 -16.91
CA VAL A 47 -7.20 22.33 -15.61
C VAL A 47 -7.39 20.91 -15.12
N LEU A 48 -6.29 20.29 -14.69
CA LEU A 48 -6.27 18.99 -14.04
C LEU A 48 -5.99 19.19 -12.55
N LYS A 49 -6.85 18.64 -11.68
CA LYS A 49 -6.76 18.75 -10.23
C LYS A 49 -6.62 17.37 -9.61
N LEU A 50 -5.57 17.19 -8.80
CA LEU A 50 -5.35 15.99 -7.99
C LEU A 50 -5.72 16.31 -6.53
N ARG A 51 -6.59 15.47 -5.94
CA ARG A 51 -7.02 15.63 -4.55
C ARG A 51 -6.98 14.30 -3.82
N GLY A 52 -6.33 14.30 -2.65
CA GLY A 52 -6.35 13.22 -1.68
C GLY A 52 -7.20 13.62 -0.47
N LYS A 53 -8.08 12.72 -0.04
CA LYS A 53 -9.02 12.97 1.06
C LYS A 53 -9.04 11.80 2.03
N VAL A 54 -9.21 12.14 3.30
CA VAL A 54 -9.56 11.25 4.40
C VAL A 54 -11.00 11.55 4.81
N ASP A 55 -11.83 10.52 4.92
CA ASP A 55 -13.20 10.59 5.43
C ASP A 55 -13.41 9.39 6.36
N VAL A 56 -13.31 9.61 7.67
CA VAL A 56 -13.41 8.57 8.70
C VAL A 56 -14.50 8.97 9.68
N LYS A 57 -15.47 8.06 9.91
CA LYS A 57 -16.59 8.30 10.78
C LYS A 57 -16.85 7.11 11.69
N TRP A 58 -16.86 7.37 13.00
CA TRP A 58 -17.20 6.36 14.00
C TRP A 58 -18.04 6.95 15.13
N SER A 59 -18.67 6.07 15.90
CA SER A 59 -19.40 6.46 17.11
C SER A 59 -18.83 5.77 18.34
N SER A 60 -18.83 6.45 19.48
CA SER A 60 -18.54 5.81 20.76
C SER A 60 -19.65 4.78 21.08
N ALA A 61 -19.27 3.58 21.52
CA ALA A 61 -20.24 2.55 21.88
C ALA A 61 -20.87 2.73 23.26
N ALA A 62 -20.49 3.76 24.02
CA ALA A 62 -20.85 3.95 25.42
C ALA A 62 -21.97 5.01 25.56
N GLY A 63 -23.09 4.58 26.19
CA GLY A 63 -24.15 5.47 26.67
C GLY A 63 -25.38 5.59 25.75
N PRO A 64 -26.46 6.17 26.27
CA PRO A 64 -27.73 6.31 25.53
C PRO A 64 -27.67 7.32 24.37
N LYS A 65 -26.64 8.17 24.32
CA LYS A 65 -26.36 9.08 23.20
C LYS A 65 -24.89 8.89 22.79
N PRO A 66 -24.61 8.06 21.79
CA PRO A 66 -23.24 7.85 21.32
C PRO A 66 -22.68 9.15 20.70
N ASP A 67 -21.49 9.55 21.11
CA ASP A 67 -20.75 10.62 20.45
C ASP A 67 -20.35 10.16 19.04
N VAL A 68 -20.62 10.99 18.06
CA VAL A 68 -20.22 10.73 16.66
C VAL A 68 -18.98 11.56 16.35
N TYR A 69 -17.93 10.88 15.94
CA TYR A 69 -16.68 11.48 15.47
C TYR A 69 -16.64 11.41 13.95
N HIS A 70 -16.33 12.52 13.30
CA HIS A 70 -16.22 12.58 11.85
C HIS A 70 -15.00 13.41 11.46
N ILE A 71 -14.01 12.75 10.89
CA ILE A 71 -12.79 13.37 10.39
C ILE A 71 -12.91 13.48 8.86
N LYS A 72 -12.91 14.73 8.39
CA LYS A 72 -12.76 15.03 6.96
C LYS A 72 -11.52 15.90 6.78
N LYS A 73 -10.52 15.37 6.07
CA LYS A 73 -9.28 16.09 5.82
C LYS A 73 -8.86 15.96 4.36
N THR A 74 -8.36 17.04 3.80
CA THR A 74 -7.64 17.01 2.51
C THR A 74 -6.15 16.81 2.81
N VAL A 75 -5.60 15.68 2.39
CA VAL A 75 -4.18 15.33 2.60
C VAL A 75 -3.31 15.71 1.41
N LEU A 76 -3.92 15.85 0.23
CA LEU A 76 -3.25 16.31 -0.99
C LEU A 76 -4.17 17.24 -1.78
N SER A 77 -3.64 18.36 -2.25
CA SER A 77 -4.33 19.25 -3.19
C SER A 77 -3.30 19.84 -4.13
N SER A 78 -3.29 19.38 -5.38
CA SER A 78 -2.42 19.86 -6.44
C SER A 78 -3.21 20.15 -7.69
N SER A 79 -2.74 21.08 -8.52
CA SER A 79 -3.39 21.43 -9.78
C SER A 79 -2.36 21.73 -10.85
N LEU A 80 -2.66 21.30 -12.08
CA LEU A 80 -1.89 21.58 -13.28
C LEU A 80 -2.79 22.26 -14.28
N THR A 81 -2.43 23.47 -14.71
CA THR A 81 -3.12 24.15 -15.79
C THR A 81 -2.49 23.74 -17.11
N ILE A 82 -3.25 23.04 -17.94
CA ILE A 82 -2.81 22.53 -19.24
C ILE A 82 -3.02 23.62 -20.31
N LEU A 83 -4.16 24.29 -20.26
CA LEU A 83 -4.44 25.46 -21.10
C LEU A 83 -4.79 26.63 -20.18
N GLU A 84 -3.95 27.65 -20.20
CA GLU A 84 -4.13 28.86 -19.37
C GLU A 84 -5.39 29.63 -19.77
N PRO A 85 -6.12 30.20 -18.81
CA PRO A 85 -7.25 31.07 -19.11
C PRO A 85 -6.76 32.32 -19.82
N GLN A 86 -7.26 32.55 -21.03
CA GLN A 86 -6.93 33.74 -21.87
C GLN A 86 -8.18 34.57 -22.10
N GLU A 87 -8.00 35.82 -22.47
CA GLU A 87 -9.10 36.69 -22.93
C GLU A 87 -9.78 36.11 -24.17
N HIS A 88 -8.99 35.50 -25.05
CA HIS A 88 -9.48 34.79 -26.23
C HIS A 88 -9.54 33.27 -25.95
N PHE A 89 -10.64 32.66 -26.35
CA PHE A 89 -10.82 31.21 -26.19
C PHE A 89 -9.82 30.41 -27.05
N HIS A 90 -9.28 29.35 -26.52
CA HIS A 90 -8.56 28.36 -27.29
C HIS A 90 -9.53 27.60 -28.21
N THR A 91 -9.36 27.74 -29.51
CA THR A 91 -10.16 26.96 -30.47
C THR A 91 -9.43 25.65 -30.76
N LEU A 92 -9.98 24.55 -30.24
CA LEU A 92 -9.45 23.22 -30.50
C LEU A 92 -10.23 22.59 -31.67
N PRO A 93 -9.52 22.08 -32.70
CA PRO A 93 -10.15 21.46 -33.87
C PRO A 93 -10.85 20.14 -33.49
N ALA A 94 -11.70 19.64 -34.37
CA ALA A 94 -12.22 18.28 -34.30
C ALA A 94 -11.06 17.28 -34.37
N GLY A 95 -11.17 16.15 -33.64
CA GLY A 95 -10.13 15.14 -33.57
C GLY A 95 -9.76 14.80 -32.13
N GLU A 96 -8.65 14.09 -31.97
CA GLU A 96 -8.09 13.70 -30.68
C GLU A 96 -6.86 14.58 -30.35
N THR A 97 -6.87 15.18 -29.16
CA THR A 97 -5.74 15.90 -28.61
C THR A 97 -5.36 15.29 -27.28
N LYS A 98 -4.07 14.95 -27.12
CA LYS A 98 -3.50 14.33 -25.93
C LYS A 98 -2.55 15.29 -25.24
N TYR A 99 -2.71 15.45 -23.92
CA TYR A 99 -1.85 16.23 -23.05
C TYR A 99 -1.26 15.34 -21.97
N GLU A 100 0.03 15.21 -21.88
CA GLU A 100 0.70 14.45 -20.84
C GLU A 100 0.83 15.27 -19.57
N PHE A 101 0.81 14.57 -18.43
CA PHE A 101 0.96 15.20 -17.12
C PHE A 101 1.80 14.36 -16.17
N GLU A 102 2.43 15.07 -15.24
CA GLU A 102 3.13 14.49 -14.10
C GLU A 102 2.72 15.23 -12.82
N PHE A 103 2.44 14.46 -11.75
CA PHE A 103 2.26 15.01 -10.41
C PHE A 103 3.24 14.35 -9.45
N PRO A 104 4.05 15.14 -8.72
CA PRO A 104 4.85 14.64 -7.63
C PRO A 104 3.92 14.17 -6.50
N PHE A 105 4.24 13.04 -5.91
CA PHE A 105 3.53 12.42 -4.82
C PHE A 105 4.49 12.20 -3.67
N ASN A 106 4.28 12.87 -2.55
CA ASN A 106 5.17 12.80 -1.40
C ASN A 106 5.10 11.42 -0.74
N GLY A 107 6.22 10.97 -0.20
CA GLY A 107 6.33 9.66 0.43
C GLY A 107 5.57 9.54 1.75
N ASP A 108 5.28 10.65 2.44
CA ASP A 108 4.50 10.71 3.67
C ASP A 108 2.99 10.53 3.49
N LEU A 109 2.49 10.66 2.24
CA LEU A 109 1.06 10.53 1.96
C LEU A 109 0.55 9.11 2.24
N PRO A 110 -0.62 8.95 2.89
CA PRO A 110 -1.17 7.64 3.18
C PRO A 110 -1.58 6.88 1.90
N GLU A 111 -1.60 5.57 1.98
CA GLU A 111 -2.14 4.72 0.92
C GLU A 111 -3.67 4.82 0.79
N THR A 112 -4.21 4.34 -0.33
CA THR A 112 -5.65 4.22 -0.52
C THR A 112 -6.20 3.11 0.35
N VAL A 113 -7.13 3.45 1.25
CA VAL A 113 -7.76 2.52 2.18
C VAL A 113 -9.28 2.67 2.10
N HIS A 114 -9.99 1.55 2.02
CA HIS A 114 -11.45 1.50 2.08
C HIS A 114 -11.87 0.48 3.13
N THR A 115 -12.54 0.98 4.18
CA THR A 115 -13.10 0.17 5.27
C THR A 115 -14.55 0.57 5.52
N ASP A 116 -15.24 -0.13 6.42
CA ASP A 116 -16.66 0.16 6.72
C ASP A 116 -16.89 1.55 7.33
N GLN A 117 -15.90 2.08 8.07
CA GLN A 117 -16.04 3.33 8.82
C GLN A 117 -15.07 4.42 8.35
N GLY A 118 -14.25 4.16 7.33
CA GLY A 118 -13.28 5.13 6.88
C GLY A 118 -12.69 4.85 5.50
N HIS A 119 -12.40 5.94 4.79
CA HIS A 119 -11.83 5.91 3.46
C HIS A 119 -10.71 6.92 3.33
N ILE A 120 -9.63 6.50 2.70
CA ILE A 120 -8.56 7.36 2.21
C ILE A 120 -8.50 7.15 0.70
N TYR A 121 -8.72 8.21 -0.07
CA TYR A 121 -8.83 8.08 -1.52
C TYR A 121 -8.29 9.29 -2.25
N TYR A 122 -7.85 9.07 -3.48
CA TYR A 122 -7.29 10.07 -4.37
C TYR A 122 -8.06 10.12 -5.67
N THR A 123 -8.31 11.33 -6.16
CA THR A 123 -9.09 11.54 -7.39
C THR A 123 -8.44 12.62 -8.26
N LEU A 124 -8.21 12.31 -9.52
CA LEU A 124 -7.94 13.26 -10.58
C LEU A 124 -9.26 13.79 -11.15
N LYS A 125 -9.32 15.09 -11.37
CA LYS A 125 -10.45 15.76 -12.01
C LYS A 125 -9.94 16.72 -13.08
N ALA A 126 -10.18 16.41 -14.35
CA ALA A 126 -9.97 17.32 -15.47
C ALA A 126 -11.24 18.16 -15.69
N VAL A 127 -11.05 19.47 -15.87
CA VAL A 127 -12.13 20.41 -16.13
C VAL A 127 -11.72 21.25 -17.35
N ALA A 128 -12.42 21.05 -18.46
CA ALA A 128 -12.33 21.91 -19.64
C ALA A 128 -13.44 22.97 -19.52
N GLU A 129 -13.02 24.20 -19.21
CA GLU A 129 -13.94 25.32 -19.05
C GLU A 129 -14.37 25.85 -20.43
N ARG A 130 -15.68 25.99 -20.61
CA ARG A 130 -16.26 26.54 -21.81
C ARG A 130 -16.78 27.95 -21.55
N SER A 131 -17.35 28.59 -22.59
CA SER A 131 -18.09 29.83 -22.42
C SER A 131 -19.14 29.70 -21.32
N PHE A 132 -19.41 30.77 -20.59
CA PHE A 132 -20.29 30.76 -19.43
C PHE A 132 -21.72 30.23 -19.72
N LEU A 133 -22.15 30.27 -20.98
CA LEU A 133 -23.45 29.73 -21.45
C LEU A 133 -23.42 28.21 -21.64
N LEU A 134 -22.28 27.56 -21.60
CA LEU A 134 -22.11 26.15 -21.89
C LEU A 134 -21.58 25.40 -20.63
N ARG A 135 -22.09 24.19 -20.42
CA ARG A 135 -21.60 23.35 -19.33
C ARG A 135 -20.15 22.95 -19.60
N ASN A 136 -19.32 22.99 -18.54
CA ASN A 136 -17.94 22.50 -18.59
C ASN A 136 -17.90 21.00 -18.88
N ILE A 137 -16.87 20.58 -19.62
CA ILE A 137 -16.60 19.18 -19.84
C ILE A 137 -15.73 18.70 -18.69
N ILE A 138 -16.16 17.64 -18.01
CA ILE A 138 -15.50 17.14 -16.78
C ILE A 138 -15.22 15.65 -16.94
N ALA A 139 -13.99 15.25 -16.63
CA ALA A 139 -13.61 13.86 -16.42
C ALA A 139 -13.10 13.66 -15.01
N LYS A 140 -13.33 12.46 -14.45
CA LYS A 140 -12.78 12.04 -13.16
C LYS A 140 -12.13 10.67 -13.30
N LYS A 141 -11.04 10.46 -12.59
CA LYS A 141 -10.33 9.19 -12.49
C LYS A 141 -9.84 9.00 -11.06
N ASP A 142 -10.15 7.87 -10.47
CA ASP A 142 -9.60 7.50 -9.18
C ASP A 142 -8.16 7.04 -9.35
N VAL A 143 -7.32 7.43 -8.39
CA VAL A 143 -5.91 7.05 -8.31
C VAL A 143 -5.76 6.10 -7.16
N LEU A 144 -5.34 4.88 -7.44
CA LEU A 144 -5.06 3.89 -6.44
C LEU A 144 -3.60 4.03 -5.99
N VAL A 145 -3.40 4.36 -4.73
CA VAL A 145 -2.08 4.49 -4.09
C VAL A 145 -1.88 3.28 -3.20
N LYS A 146 -0.81 2.53 -3.42
CA LYS A 146 -0.39 1.40 -2.60
C LYS A 146 0.89 1.75 -1.87
N ARG A 147 0.99 1.33 -0.63
CA ARG A 147 2.24 1.42 0.13
C ARG A 147 2.79 0.04 0.34
N PHE A 148 4.04 -0.11 -0.07
CA PHE A 148 4.82 -1.27 0.29
C PHE A 148 5.79 -0.82 1.39
N SER A 149 5.34 -0.87 2.64
CA SER A 149 6.29 -0.92 3.74
C SER A 149 7.12 -2.15 3.47
N SER A 150 8.44 -1.98 3.39
CA SER A 150 9.39 -3.01 2.95
C SER A 150 8.97 -4.40 3.45
N ILE A 151 8.17 -5.11 2.63
CA ILE A 151 7.89 -6.56 2.76
C ILE A 151 9.20 -7.33 2.61
N ASN A 152 10.26 -6.66 2.24
CA ASN A 152 11.65 -7.06 2.40
C ASN A 152 12.18 -6.93 3.83
N ASN A 153 11.32 -6.64 4.83
CA ASN A 153 11.71 -6.96 6.19
C ASN A 153 11.90 -8.46 6.22
N VAL A 154 13.12 -8.88 6.45
CA VAL A 154 13.51 -10.27 6.67
C VAL A 154 12.48 -10.98 7.57
N GLU A 155 11.89 -10.24 8.52
CA GLU A 155 10.83 -10.71 9.41
C GLU A 155 9.54 -11.19 8.72
N ASP A 156 9.14 -10.63 7.58
CA ASP A 156 7.89 -11.01 6.89
C ASP A 156 8.03 -12.28 6.04
N ILE A 157 9.25 -12.59 5.60
CA ILE A 157 9.59 -13.82 4.86
C ILE A 157 10.12 -14.93 5.76
N GLU A 158 10.47 -14.62 7.01
CA GLU A 158 10.88 -15.64 7.98
C GLU A 158 9.73 -16.62 8.30
N PRO A 159 10.04 -17.92 8.41
CA PRO A 159 9.06 -18.89 8.83
C PRO A 159 8.68 -18.72 10.29
N ILE A 160 7.41 -18.90 10.60
CA ILE A 160 6.92 -18.96 11.97
C ILE A 160 7.02 -20.39 12.47
N THR A 161 7.84 -20.63 13.49
CA THR A 161 7.91 -21.90 14.17
C THR A 161 7.54 -21.71 15.64
N LEU A 162 6.47 -22.41 16.06
CA LEU A 162 5.95 -22.30 17.42
C LEU A 162 5.84 -23.68 18.05
N MET A 163 6.12 -23.74 19.33
CA MET A 163 5.83 -24.91 20.17
C MET A 163 5.02 -24.45 21.38
N ARG A 164 3.94 -25.16 21.68
CA ARG A 164 3.12 -24.92 22.86
C ARG A 164 2.78 -26.22 23.57
N ILE A 165 2.98 -26.22 24.87
CA ILE A 165 2.59 -27.35 25.74
C ILE A 165 1.21 -27.06 26.29
N PHE A 166 0.31 -28.04 26.20
CA PHE A 166 -1.04 -27.98 26.75
C PHE A 166 -1.13 -28.93 27.95
N ASN A 167 -1.55 -28.41 29.10
CA ASN A 167 -1.82 -29.09 30.37
C ASN A 167 -0.73 -30.07 30.83
N SER A 168 0.51 -29.90 30.35
CA SER A 168 1.62 -30.86 30.55
C SER A 168 1.42 -32.23 29.90
N ASP A 169 0.41 -32.39 29.05
CA ASP A 169 0.01 -33.68 28.45
C ASP A 169 0.48 -33.86 27.03
N ALA A 170 0.68 -32.75 26.29
CA ALA A 170 1.14 -32.79 24.91
C ALA A 170 1.85 -31.49 24.49
N ALA A 171 2.82 -31.61 23.57
CA ALA A 171 3.42 -30.49 22.86
C ALA A 171 2.84 -30.41 21.44
N CYS A 172 2.36 -29.23 21.07
CA CYS A 172 1.94 -28.90 19.71
C CYS A 172 3.01 -28.05 19.02
N HIS A 173 3.42 -28.49 17.83
CA HIS A 173 4.34 -27.76 16.97
C HIS A 173 3.57 -27.19 15.77
N VAL A 174 3.81 -25.93 15.46
CA VAL A 174 3.21 -25.24 14.33
C VAL A 174 4.32 -24.64 13.49
N PHE A 175 4.25 -24.83 12.17
CA PHE A 175 5.13 -24.23 11.21
C PHE A 175 4.31 -23.53 10.11
N VAL A 176 4.61 -22.26 9.87
CA VAL A 176 4.05 -21.45 8.77
C VAL A 176 5.22 -20.93 7.93
N PRO A 177 5.22 -21.13 6.61
CA PRO A 177 6.38 -20.83 5.75
C PRO A 177 6.80 -19.35 5.75
N LYS A 178 5.85 -18.42 5.88
CA LYS A 178 6.08 -16.95 5.94
C LYS A 178 5.13 -16.31 6.94
N LYS A 179 5.46 -15.12 7.41
CA LYS A 179 4.59 -14.31 8.28
C LYS A 179 3.58 -13.47 7.48
N ALA A 180 3.88 -13.13 6.22
CA ALA A 180 3.04 -12.30 5.37
C ALA A 180 2.57 -13.04 4.12
N TYR A 181 1.28 -12.88 3.78
CA TYR A 181 0.64 -13.44 2.59
C TYR A 181 -0.34 -12.46 2.00
N GLY A 182 -0.45 -12.45 0.67
CA GLY A 182 -1.38 -11.62 -0.07
C GLY A 182 -2.83 -12.05 0.06
N MET A 183 -3.75 -11.13 -0.22
CA MET A 183 -5.18 -11.45 -0.32
C MET A 183 -5.40 -12.49 -1.44
N GLY A 184 -6.11 -13.58 -1.11
CA GLY A 184 -6.38 -14.68 -2.03
C GLY A 184 -5.29 -15.73 -2.13
N GLU A 185 -4.12 -15.50 -1.58
CA GLU A 185 -3.00 -16.45 -1.54
C GLU A 185 -3.35 -17.66 -0.68
N THR A 186 -2.84 -18.84 -1.07
CA THR A 186 -3.03 -20.11 -0.34
C THR A 186 -1.68 -20.61 0.12
N PHE A 187 -1.61 -21.05 1.38
CA PHE A 187 -0.38 -21.56 1.98
C PHE A 187 -0.67 -22.70 2.97
N PRO A 188 0.30 -23.61 3.22
CA PRO A 188 0.14 -24.68 4.18
C PRO A 188 0.54 -24.24 5.57
N ILE A 189 -0.25 -24.60 6.59
CA ILE A 189 0.17 -24.64 7.99
C ILE A 189 0.47 -26.08 8.35
N LYS A 190 1.70 -26.38 8.76
CA LYS A 190 2.06 -27.71 9.25
C LYS A 190 1.84 -27.74 10.76
N PHE A 191 1.04 -28.68 11.20
CA PHE A 191 0.75 -28.97 12.60
C PHE A 191 1.24 -30.35 12.97
N LYS A 192 1.87 -30.49 14.15
CA LYS A 192 2.31 -31.77 14.71
C LYS A 192 2.00 -31.82 16.19
N LEU A 193 1.32 -32.88 16.60
CA LEU A 193 1.10 -33.26 18.00
C LEU A 193 2.21 -34.21 18.46
N ASN A 194 2.83 -33.92 19.59
CA ASN A 194 3.70 -34.82 20.31
C ASN A 194 3.03 -35.10 21.67
N PRO A 195 2.23 -36.15 21.80
CA PRO A 195 1.60 -36.50 23.06
C PRO A 195 2.66 -37.03 24.05
N PHE A 196 2.52 -36.68 25.30
CA PHE A 196 3.34 -37.23 26.39
C PHE A 196 2.69 -38.45 27.06
N MET A 197 1.38 -38.62 26.80
CA MET A 197 0.56 -39.73 27.28
C MET A 197 -0.33 -40.26 26.16
N ASP A 198 -0.69 -41.51 26.17
CA ASP A 198 -1.48 -42.17 25.11
C ASP A 198 -2.98 -41.79 25.13
N ASN A 199 -3.42 -41.06 26.14
CA ASN A 199 -4.81 -40.70 26.38
C ASN A 199 -5.22 -39.31 25.80
N ILE A 200 -4.36 -38.66 25.05
CA ILE A 200 -4.64 -37.37 24.42
C ILE A 200 -4.61 -37.49 22.89
N HIS A 201 -5.69 -37.05 22.25
CA HIS A 201 -5.85 -37.04 20.81
C HIS A 201 -6.34 -35.67 20.36
N VAL A 202 -5.87 -35.19 19.21
CA VAL A 202 -6.46 -34.02 18.55
C VAL A 202 -7.52 -34.52 17.56
N THR A 203 -8.74 -34.02 17.70
CA THR A 203 -9.85 -34.37 16.81
C THR A 203 -9.95 -33.42 15.62
N ARG A 204 -9.64 -32.15 15.84
CA ARG A 204 -9.74 -31.11 14.80
C ARG A 204 -8.76 -29.95 15.01
N VAL A 205 -8.26 -29.42 13.92
CA VAL A 205 -7.49 -28.17 13.91
C VAL A 205 -8.21 -27.17 12.98
N SER A 206 -8.54 -26.00 13.52
CA SER A 206 -9.15 -24.91 12.76
C SER A 206 -8.25 -23.67 12.77
N CYS A 207 -8.15 -22.97 11.64
CA CYS A 207 -7.44 -21.72 11.52
C CYS A 207 -8.41 -20.54 11.50
N ARG A 208 -8.18 -19.57 12.39
CA ARG A 208 -8.97 -18.37 12.50
C ARG A 208 -8.10 -17.15 12.18
N LEU A 209 -8.53 -16.34 11.22
CA LEU A 209 -7.97 -15.01 10.96
C LEU A 209 -8.75 -13.98 11.76
N THR A 210 -8.05 -13.17 12.51
CA THR A 210 -8.59 -12.02 13.25
C THR A 210 -8.01 -10.75 12.67
N GLN A 211 -8.86 -9.76 12.43
CA GLN A 211 -8.50 -8.41 12.00
C GLN A 211 -8.91 -7.42 13.08
N LYS A 212 -8.03 -6.48 13.38
CA LYS A 212 -8.31 -5.32 14.22
C LYS A 212 -8.11 -4.07 13.38
N VAL A 213 -9.21 -3.32 13.17
CA VAL A 213 -9.17 -2.01 12.50
C VAL A 213 -9.32 -0.92 13.55
N SER A 214 -8.38 -0.01 13.60
CA SER A 214 -8.38 1.13 14.50
C SER A 214 -8.57 2.42 13.71
N TYR A 215 -9.49 3.26 14.17
CA TYR A 215 -9.81 4.57 13.60
C TYR A 215 -9.43 5.65 14.58
N GLY A 216 -8.73 6.67 14.10
CA GLY A 216 -8.24 7.75 14.95
C GLY A 216 -7.81 8.98 14.16
N SER A 217 -7.15 9.90 14.82
CA SER A 217 -6.52 11.08 14.21
C SER A 217 -5.33 11.50 15.06
N PRO A 218 -4.26 12.04 14.46
CA PRO A 218 -3.09 12.55 15.19
C PRO A 218 -3.42 13.60 16.24
N ASN A 219 -4.56 14.31 16.07
CA ASN A 219 -4.97 15.43 16.91
C ASN A 219 -5.98 15.04 18.00
N THR A 220 -6.22 13.76 18.25
CA THR A 220 -7.16 13.30 19.28
C THR A 220 -6.72 11.96 19.85
N ASP A 221 -6.80 11.84 21.19
CA ASP A 221 -6.54 10.58 21.89
C ASP A 221 -7.71 9.57 21.77
N LYS A 222 -8.76 9.96 21.03
CA LYS A 222 -9.94 9.12 20.87
C LYS A 222 -9.76 8.19 19.70
N VAL A 223 -9.55 6.93 20.00
CA VAL A 223 -9.40 5.83 19.03
C VAL A 223 -10.54 4.85 19.20
N ARG A 224 -11.13 4.42 18.11
CA ARG A 224 -12.05 3.28 18.08
C ARG A 224 -11.39 2.10 17.39
N SER A 225 -11.33 0.96 18.07
CA SER A 225 -10.90 -0.29 17.48
C SER A 225 -12.09 -1.24 17.30
N VAL A 226 -12.17 -1.85 16.14
CA VAL A 226 -13.14 -2.88 15.80
C VAL A 226 -12.39 -4.17 15.53
N LYS A 227 -12.73 -5.23 16.27
CA LYS A 227 -12.13 -6.54 16.11
C LYS A 227 -13.12 -7.49 15.45
N GLN A 228 -12.72 -8.12 14.37
CA GLN A 228 -13.51 -9.08 13.61
C GLN A 228 -12.68 -10.34 13.40
N TRP A 229 -13.33 -11.48 13.32
CA TRP A 229 -12.65 -12.74 13.06
C TRP A 229 -13.50 -13.66 12.18
N ARG A 230 -12.83 -14.57 11.49
CA ARG A 230 -13.44 -15.60 10.68
C ARG A 230 -12.58 -16.87 10.72
N GLU A 231 -13.22 -18.01 10.82
CA GLU A 231 -12.59 -19.30 10.55
C GLU A 231 -12.39 -19.44 9.04
N ILE A 232 -11.15 -19.65 8.62
CA ILE A 232 -10.74 -19.65 7.20
C ILE A 232 -10.27 -21.02 6.72
N ALA A 233 -9.98 -21.94 7.63
CA ALA A 233 -9.67 -23.33 7.34
C ALA A 233 -10.01 -24.21 8.55
N SER A 234 -10.39 -25.47 8.32
CA SER A 234 -10.68 -26.45 9.38
C SER A 234 -10.55 -27.86 8.81
N GLU A 235 -9.79 -28.71 9.50
CA GLU A 235 -9.65 -30.12 9.13
C GLU A 235 -9.64 -31.03 10.36
N GLN A 236 -10.08 -32.28 10.20
CA GLN A 236 -9.91 -33.32 11.18
C GLN A 236 -8.49 -33.86 11.15
N LEU A 237 -7.94 -34.16 12.31
CA LEU A 237 -6.60 -34.73 12.40
C LEU A 237 -6.69 -36.25 12.46
N GLU A 238 -6.10 -36.90 11.47
CA GLU A 238 -5.85 -38.34 11.47
C GLU A 238 -4.39 -38.58 11.84
N GLY A 239 -4.15 -39.18 13.00
CA GLY A 239 -2.82 -39.37 13.56
C GLY A 239 -2.27 -38.14 14.28
N ASN A 240 -0.96 -37.87 14.14
CA ASN A 240 -0.27 -36.83 14.93
C ASN A 240 0.25 -35.65 14.05
N GLN A 241 -0.04 -35.65 12.77
CA GLN A 241 0.44 -34.61 11.85
C GLN A 241 -0.66 -34.20 10.87
N LEU A 242 -0.69 -32.89 10.55
CA LEU A 242 -1.64 -32.31 9.60
C LEU A 242 -0.94 -31.22 8.79
N ILE A 243 -1.26 -31.16 7.49
CA ILE A 243 -0.97 -30.02 6.63
C ILE A 243 -2.31 -29.35 6.33
N LEU A 244 -2.59 -28.23 6.97
CA LEU A 244 -3.82 -27.48 6.82
C LEU A 244 -3.64 -26.45 5.70
N PRO A 245 -4.33 -26.58 4.55
CA PRO A 245 -4.31 -25.54 3.50
C PRO A 245 -5.17 -24.35 3.94
N VAL A 246 -4.54 -23.18 3.98
CA VAL A 246 -5.19 -21.94 4.41
C VAL A 246 -5.23 -20.97 3.25
N LYS A 247 -6.42 -20.45 2.93
CA LYS A 247 -6.62 -19.41 1.91
C LYS A 247 -7.02 -18.09 2.56
N ILE A 248 -6.28 -17.03 2.25
CA ILE A 248 -6.62 -15.68 2.70
C ILE A 248 -7.86 -15.18 1.96
N PRO A 249 -8.90 -14.67 2.66
CA PRO A 249 -10.10 -14.15 2.03
C PRO A 249 -9.78 -12.96 1.09
N THR A 250 -10.41 -12.92 -0.09
CA THR A 250 -10.33 -11.82 -1.05
C THR A 250 -11.49 -10.85 -0.94
N GLN A 251 -12.55 -11.24 -0.24
CA GLN A 251 -13.79 -10.48 -0.13
C GLN A 251 -14.36 -10.53 1.29
N GLY A 252 -15.20 -9.56 1.60
CA GLY A 252 -15.91 -9.48 2.87
C GLY A 252 -15.33 -8.41 3.78
N ILE A 253 -15.21 -8.75 5.06
CA ILE A 253 -14.83 -7.82 6.14
C ILE A 253 -13.32 -7.63 6.30
N PHE A 254 -12.51 -8.39 5.55
CA PHE A 254 -11.05 -8.33 5.68
C PHE A 254 -10.44 -7.36 4.67
N PHE A 255 -9.50 -6.56 5.17
CA PHE A 255 -8.71 -5.58 4.43
C PHE A 255 -7.24 -5.94 4.58
N HIS A 256 -6.38 -5.46 3.70
CA HIS A 256 -4.93 -5.61 3.87
C HIS A 256 -4.42 -4.81 5.08
N ALA A 257 -3.27 -5.21 5.61
CA ALA A 257 -2.58 -4.49 6.66
C ALA A 257 -2.20 -3.09 6.16
N CYS A 258 -2.52 -2.07 6.94
CA CYS A 258 -2.14 -0.69 6.68
C CYS A 258 -1.82 0.03 8.00
N ASP A 259 -0.91 0.99 7.93
CA ASP A 259 -0.55 1.83 9.07
C ASP A 259 -0.53 3.29 8.62
N THR A 260 -1.62 3.99 8.89
CA THR A 260 -1.78 5.40 8.60
C THR A 260 -2.21 6.16 9.85
N ASP A 261 -2.04 7.45 9.85
CA ASP A 261 -2.47 8.32 10.96
C ASP A 261 -3.97 8.22 11.31
N TYR A 262 -4.79 7.69 10.39
CA TYR A 262 -6.25 7.71 10.50
C TYR A 262 -6.87 6.32 10.59
N ILE A 263 -6.28 5.36 9.89
CA ILE A 263 -6.75 3.97 9.81
C ILE A 263 -5.54 3.06 9.96
N ARG A 264 -5.63 2.13 10.92
CA ARG A 264 -4.63 1.09 11.11
C ARG A 264 -5.31 -0.26 11.10
N THR A 265 -4.80 -1.19 10.29
CA THR A 265 -5.29 -2.55 10.19
C THR A 265 -4.18 -3.52 10.56
N GLU A 266 -4.45 -4.34 11.59
CA GLU A 266 -3.55 -5.37 12.12
C GLU A 266 -4.23 -6.73 12.04
N HIS A 267 -3.44 -7.80 11.86
CA HIS A 267 -3.93 -9.16 11.77
C HIS A 267 -3.25 -10.08 12.78
N GLU A 268 -4.01 -11.08 13.21
CA GLU A 268 -3.55 -12.18 14.09
C GLU A 268 -4.14 -13.48 13.57
N MET A 269 -3.34 -14.51 13.46
CA MET A 269 -3.82 -15.87 13.27
C MET A 269 -3.92 -16.62 14.59
N ALA A 270 -4.92 -17.47 14.67
CA ALA A 270 -5.08 -18.39 15.78
C ALA A 270 -5.44 -19.78 15.25
N LEU A 271 -4.70 -20.79 15.65
CA LEU A 271 -5.12 -22.18 15.54
C LEU A 271 -5.94 -22.54 16.78
N LYS A 272 -7.16 -22.97 16.55
CA LYS A 272 -8.01 -23.62 17.53
C LYS A 272 -7.80 -25.12 17.38
N ILE A 273 -7.51 -25.79 18.47
CA ILE A 273 -7.20 -27.20 18.53
C ILE A 273 -8.22 -27.85 19.46
N ASP A 274 -9.02 -28.75 18.93
CA ASP A 274 -10.00 -29.53 19.71
C ASP A 274 -9.33 -30.84 20.12
N PHE A 275 -9.13 -31.03 21.43
CA PHE A 275 -8.54 -32.21 22.05
C PHE A 275 -9.60 -33.11 22.62
N ASP A 276 -9.36 -34.40 22.57
CA ASP A 276 -10.00 -35.42 23.43
C ASP A 276 -8.96 -35.93 24.44
N VAL A 277 -9.23 -35.70 25.71
CA VAL A 277 -8.37 -36.14 26.84
C VAL A 277 -9.18 -37.06 27.71
N ASN A 278 -8.92 -38.35 27.67
CA ASN A 278 -9.69 -39.36 28.41
C ASN A 278 -11.19 -39.31 28.12
N GLY A 279 -11.62 -39.06 26.89
CA GLY A 279 -13.04 -38.92 26.52
C GLY A 279 -13.65 -37.54 26.86
N LYS A 280 -12.86 -36.57 27.36
CA LYS A 280 -13.30 -35.23 27.66
C LYS A 280 -12.80 -34.27 26.60
N GLN A 281 -13.71 -33.47 26.04
CA GLN A 281 -13.36 -32.47 25.03
C GLN A 281 -12.74 -31.23 25.69
N GLU A 282 -11.55 -30.84 25.23
CA GLU A 282 -10.84 -29.64 25.65
C GLU A 282 -10.44 -28.81 24.43
N ILE A 283 -10.23 -27.47 24.61
CA ILE A 283 -9.88 -26.55 23.52
C ILE A 283 -8.60 -25.83 23.86
N GLY A 284 -7.64 -25.88 22.95
CA GLY A 284 -6.42 -25.10 22.98
C GLY A 284 -6.36 -24.03 21.90
N TYR A 285 -5.57 -22.99 22.15
CA TYR A 285 -5.30 -21.94 21.16
C TYR A 285 -3.81 -21.65 21.04
N ILE A 286 -3.32 -21.58 19.81
CA ILE A 286 -1.99 -21.06 19.49
C ILE A 286 -2.20 -19.80 18.64
N ARG A 287 -1.76 -18.64 19.14
CA ARG A 287 -1.91 -17.35 18.46
C ARG A 287 -0.54 -16.83 18.04
N PHE A 288 -0.49 -16.18 16.87
CA PHE A 288 0.71 -15.56 16.35
C PHE A 288 0.38 -14.35 15.48
N PRO A 289 1.26 -13.33 15.45
CA PRO A 289 1.11 -12.19 14.57
C PRO A 289 1.18 -12.64 13.11
N PHE A 290 0.39 -11.99 12.26
CA PHE A 290 0.28 -12.33 10.85
C PHE A 290 0.01 -11.07 10.04
N THR A 291 0.54 -11.00 8.82
CA THR A 291 0.34 -9.85 7.94
C THR A 291 -0.45 -10.28 6.70
N VAL A 292 -1.56 -9.61 6.45
CA VAL A 292 -2.29 -9.73 5.17
C VAL A 292 -1.84 -8.60 4.27
N ALA A 293 -1.07 -8.91 3.23
CA ALA A 293 -0.60 -7.95 2.25
C ALA A 293 -1.69 -7.62 1.21
N ALA A 294 -1.59 -6.47 0.56
CA ALA A 294 -2.55 -6.03 -0.45
C ALA A 294 -2.56 -6.93 -1.69
N GLU A 295 -1.42 -7.53 -2.04
CA GLU A 295 -1.23 -8.41 -3.19
C GLU A 295 -0.36 -9.62 -2.82
N SER A 296 -0.37 -10.67 -3.66
CA SER A 296 0.50 -11.82 -3.45
C SER A 296 1.97 -11.46 -3.66
N SER A 297 2.85 -12.16 -2.94
CA SER A 297 4.28 -11.93 -3.02
C SER A 297 4.88 -12.14 -4.41
N ASP A 298 4.23 -12.94 -5.26
CA ASP A 298 4.73 -13.32 -6.59
C ASP A 298 4.62 -12.17 -7.62
N GLU A 299 3.66 -11.24 -7.43
CA GLU A 299 3.55 -10.04 -8.29
C GLU A 299 4.63 -8.98 -7.98
N PHE A 300 5.36 -9.12 -6.87
CA PHE A 300 6.35 -8.13 -6.43
C PHE A 300 7.74 -8.30 -7.02
N PHE A 301 8.12 -9.52 -7.39
CA PHE A 301 9.46 -9.78 -7.89
C PHE A 301 9.67 -9.32 -9.33
N ASP A 302 8.58 -9.04 -10.07
CA ASP A 302 8.64 -8.58 -11.48
C ASP A 302 8.75 -7.06 -11.66
N VAL A 303 8.64 -6.28 -10.59
CA VAL A 303 8.67 -4.81 -10.69
C VAL A 303 9.93 -4.24 -10.02
N LEU A 304 11.09 -4.59 -10.53
CA LEU A 304 12.22 -3.67 -10.43
C LEU A 304 11.82 -2.42 -11.22
N PRO A 305 11.90 -1.20 -10.62
CA PRO A 305 11.62 0.01 -11.36
C PRO A 305 12.47 0.02 -12.61
N PRO A 306 11.88 0.21 -13.81
CA PRO A 306 12.67 0.29 -15.02
C PRO A 306 13.70 1.39 -14.81
N TYR A 307 14.98 1.06 -14.94
CA TYR A 307 16.05 2.05 -14.93
C TYR A 307 15.84 2.94 -16.16
N VAL A 308 15.18 4.06 -15.95
CA VAL A 308 15.09 5.10 -16.99
C VAL A 308 16.38 5.88 -16.89
N PRO A 309 17.29 5.73 -17.89
CA PRO A 309 18.50 6.55 -17.92
C PRO A 309 18.06 8.01 -17.91
N TYR A 310 18.64 8.79 -17.02
CA TYR A 310 18.35 10.21 -16.85
C TYR A 310 18.67 10.94 -18.16
N SER A 311 17.67 11.14 -19.01
CA SER A 311 17.84 11.99 -20.19
C SER A 311 17.80 13.44 -19.74
N SER A 312 18.92 14.11 -19.88
CA SER A 312 19.17 15.52 -19.48
C SER A 312 18.45 16.56 -20.35
N ASN A 313 17.23 16.26 -20.81
CA ASN A 313 16.37 17.25 -21.45
C ASN A 313 15.37 17.85 -20.43
N ARG A 314 15.90 18.53 -19.41
CA ARG A 314 15.12 19.53 -18.70
C ARG A 314 15.01 20.75 -19.62
N MET A 315 13.81 21.03 -20.10
CA MET A 315 13.43 22.41 -20.44
C MET A 315 13.45 23.20 -19.13
N SER A 316 14.62 23.81 -18.84
CA SER A 316 14.71 24.84 -17.83
C SER A 316 13.92 26.03 -18.33
N LEU A 317 12.92 26.48 -17.55
CA LEU A 317 12.34 27.80 -17.65
C LEU A 317 13.48 28.81 -17.49
N VAL A 318 13.94 29.35 -18.60
CA VAL A 318 14.88 30.49 -18.64
C VAL A 318 14.10 31.73 -18.22
N LEU A 319 14.20 32.07 -16.94
CA LEU A 319 13.98 33.45 -16.50
C LEU A 319 15.12 34.26 -17.11
N SER A 320 14.81 35.12 -18.06
CA SER A 320 15.75 36.06 -18.66
C SER A 320 16.24 37.07 -17.61
N PRO A 321 17.54 37.12 -17.30
CA PRO A 321 18.14 38.30 -16.72
C PRO A 321 18.74 39.14 -17.85
N SER A 322 18.48 40.43 -17.81
CA SER A 322 19.10 41.48 -18.63
C SER A 322 20.63 41.48 -18.51
N ALA A 323 21.26 41.60 -19.68
CA ALA A 323 22.57 42.16 -20.00
C ALA A 323 23.74 41.99 -19.00
N GLY A 324 24.80 41.32 -19.44
CA GLY A 324 26.14 41.52 -18.93
C GLY A 324 27.06 40.31 -18.99
N ASN A 325 27.96 40.30 -19.99
CA ASN A 325 29.23 39.58 -20.15
C ASN A 325 29.27 38.05 -20.30
N PRO A 326 30.03 37.55 -21.29
CA PRO A 326 30.18 36.12 -21.57
C PRO A 326 31.25 35.51 -20.66
N CYS A 327 30.85 34.55 -19.82
CA CYS A 327 31.79 33.61 -19.20
C CYS A 327 31.82 32.32 -20.04
N THR A 328 33.03 31.97 -20.48
CA THR A 328 33.40 30.70 -21.08
C THR A 328 33.06 29.55 -20.10
N VAL A 329 32.23 28.62 -20.54
CA VAL A 329 31.95 27.41 -19.79
C VAL A 329 32.94 26.34 -20.26
N GLU A 330 33.91 25.99 -19.39
CA GLU A 330 34.69 24.76 -19.55
C GLU A 330 33.77 23.55 -19.33
N GLN A 331 33.72 22.66 -20.31
CA GLN A 331 33.08 21.37 -20.19
C GLN A 331 33.93 20.50 -19.26
N VAL A 332 33.44 20.26 -18.05
CA VAL A 332 33.97 19.19 -17.17
C VAL A 332 33.26 17.92 -17.56
N GLU A 333 33.91 17.05 -18.31
CA GLU A 333 33.50 15.65 -18.51
C GLU A 333 33.67 14.93 -17.17
N ASN A 334 32.56 14.68 -16.49
CA ASN A 334 32.54 13.76 -15.35
C ASN A 334 32.50 12.33 -15.88
N GLU A 335 33.65 11.73 -16.09
CA GLU A 335 33.77 10.28 -16.23
C GLU A 335 33.43 9.61 -14.88
N LEU A 336 32.46 8.71 -14.90
CA LEU A 336 32.16 7.86 -13.76
C LEU A 336 33.39 6.97 -13.48
N PRO A 337 33.82 6.81 -12.22
CA PRO A 337 34.94 5.94 -11.89
C PRO A 337 34.64 4.50 -12.29
N SER A 338 35.57 3.89 -13.00
CA SER A 338 35.50 2.49 -13.41
C SER A 338 35.54 1.57 -12.18
N TYR A 339 34.71 0.50 -12.18
CA TYR A 339 34.60 -0.46 -11.10
C TYR A 339 35.87 -1.28 -10.83
N GLU A 340 36.90 -1.18 -11.64
CA GLU A 340 38.13 -1.96 -11.52
C GLU A 340 39.09 -1.49 -10.40
N ASN A 341 38.86 -0.31 -9.83
CA ASN A 341 39.77 0.28 -8.80
C ASN A 341 39.33 0.08 -7.34
N ILE A 342 38.38 -0.80 -7.06
CA ILE A 342 37.85 -0.97 -5.67
C ILE A 342 38.58 -2.11 -4.90
N PHE A 343 39.47 -2.89 -5.52
CA PHE A 343 40.08 -4.05 -4.87
C PHE A 343 41.54 -3.90 -4.40
N GLU A 344 42.10 -2.67 -4.38
CA GLU A 344 43.38 -2.42 -3.74
C GLU A 344 43.24 -1.56 -2.49
N ILE A 345 42.74 -2.13 -1.39
CA ILE A 345 42.99 -1.65 -0.03
C ILE A 345 43.89 -2.68 0.64
N GLU A 346 45.16 -2.30 0.73
CA GLU A 346 46.21 -3.02 1.41
C GLU A 346 45.80 -3.40 2.84
N SER A 347 46.02 -4.68 3.17
CA SER A 347 45.97 -5.21 4.50
C SER A 347 47.20 -4.75 5.30
N SER A 348 47.08 -3.70 6.08
CA SER A 348 48.05 -3.36 7.12
C SER A 348 47.67 -4.06 8.42
N PRO A 349 48.58 -4.82 9.08
CA PRO A 349 48.29 -5.48 10.34
C PRO A 349 48.25 -4.46 11.49
N MET A 350 47.12 -4.40 12.20
CA MET A 350 47.04 -3.66 13.46
C MET A 350 47.83 -4.36 14.56
N VAL A 351 48.90 -3.72 15.02
CA VAL A 351 49.66 -4.09 16.20
C VAL A 351 48.96 -3.50 17.42
N PHE A 352 48.47 -4.35 18.33
CA PHE A 352 47.96 -3.93 19.63
C PHE A 352 49.11 -3.81 20.63
N PRO A 353 49.26 -2.72 21.37
CA PRO A 353 50.25 -2.63 22.46
C PRO A 353 49.73 -3.37 23.69
N ILE A 354 50.54 -4.31 24.18
CA ILE A 354 50.40 -4.95 25.49
C ILE A 354 50.83 -3.93 26.52
N LYS A 355 49.96 -3.56 27.46
CA LYS A 355 50.35 -2.86 28.69
C LYS A 355 50.56 -3.86 29.83
N ASN A 356 51.76 -3.80 30.40
CA ASN A 356 52.14 -4.43 31.68
C ASN A 356 51.31 -3.87 32.85
#